data_1bad9a17400c52b70160d61ed497cff6
#
_entry.id   1bad9a17400c52b70160d61ed497cff6
#
_cell.length_a   1.000
_cell.length_b   1.000
_cell.length_c   1.000
_cell.angle_alpha   90.00
_cell.angle_beta   90.00
_cell.angle_gamma   90.00
#
_symmetry.space_group_name_H-M   'P 1'
#
loop_
_entity.id
_entity.type
_entity.pdbx_description
1 polymer ?
#
loop_
_entity_poly.entity_id
_entity_poly.type
_entity_poly.pdbx_seq_one_letter_code
_entity_poly.pdbx_strand_id
1 'polypeptide(L)'
;MAEKVAIVTGGGQGIGEGIALRLAQDGYAVIVNGRTQTKLDNVVNKIVAAGGEATTFAGDVQQKSVNEEMVQLALTKYSRLDVFVANAGIDWVDTIEETPEEQVDNVFNINLKSQVWALQTAPAAMRKNGKQGGSIVLASSIAGMEGFEMLGIYSATKFATRGLVQAAAKELATDNIRVNAYNPGIVLTPMWDQIDARFAERKNVAIGETRQAFIDGILLGRGEEPDDIAKYVSFLVSDQADYITGQSLAVDGGVKFQ
;
A
#
# COMPACT_ATOMS: atom_id res chain seq x y z
N MET A 1 12.79 -1.48 23.26
CA MET A 1 12.99 -1.01 21.87
C MET A 1 12.47 -2.10 20.96
N ALA A 2 11.71 -1.73 19.94
CA ALA A 2 11.22 -2.70 18.97
C ALA A 2 12.39 -3.42 18.27
N GLU A 3 12.24 -4.71 18.03
CA GLU A 3 13.29 -5.53 17.40
C GLU A 3 13.32 -5.36 15.87
N LYS A 4 12.23 -4.91 15.27
CA LYS A 4 12.08 -4.73 13.80
C LYS A 4 11.43 -3.37 13.50
N VAL A 5 11.69 -2.81 12.33
CA VAL A 5 11.23 -1.47 11.92
C VAL A 5 10.50 -1.55 10.58
N ALA A 6 9.33 -0.90 10.52
CA ALA A 6 8.52 -0.81 9.32
C ALA A 6 8.26 0.65 8.91
N ILE A 7 8.28 0.92 7.61
CA ILE A 7 7.77 2.15 7.00
C ILE A 7 6.44 1.83 6.30
N VAL A 8 5.39 2.64 6.55
CA VAL A 8 4.10 2.51 5.86
C VAL A 8 3.74 3.85 5.24
N THR A 9 3.73 3.91 3.89
CA THR A 9 3.31 5.12 3.18
C THR A 9 1.79 5.16 3.01
N GLY A 10 1.21 6.38 3.03
CA GLY A 10 -0.25 6.53 3.05
C GLY A 10 -0.88 5.99 4.33
N GLY A 11 -0.12 5.96 5.44
CA GLY A 11 -0.50 5.33 6.71
C GLY A 11 -1.48 6.13 7.57
N GLY A 12 -1.92 7.33 7.15
CA GLY A 12 -2.76 8.20 7.95
C GLY A 12 -4.27 7.87 7.90
N GLN A 13 -4.71 6.92 7.10
CA GLN A 13 -6.10 6.49 6.97
C GLN A 13 -6.24 5.17 6.20
N GLY A 14 -7.41 4.54 6.27
CA GLY A 14 -7.82 3.40 5.45
C GLY A 14 -6.86 2.21 5.57
N ILE A 15 -6.50 1.60 4.43
CA ILE A 15 -5.64 0.40 4.40
C ILE A 15 -4.30 0.65 5.09
N GLY A 16 -3.66 1.80 4.81
CA GLY A 16 -2.36 2.13 5.41
C GLY A 16 -2.40 2.31 6.91
N GLU A 17 -3.46 2.90 7.46
CA GLU A 17 -3.71 2.96 8.90
C GLU A 17 -3.85 1.55 9.49
N GLY A 18 -4.70 0.69 8.87
CA GLY A 18 -4.88 -0.69 9.30
C GLY A 18 -3.56 -1.46 9.34
N ILE A 19 -2.74 -1.33 8.28
CA ILE A 19 -1.41 -1.96 8.21
C ILE A 19 -0.48 -1.43 9.31
N ALA A 20 -0.44 -0.10 9.53
CA ALA A 20 0.42 0.50 10.54
C ALA A 20 0.06 0.03 11.97
N LEU A 21 -1.24 -0.01 12.28
CA LEU A 21 -1.75 -0.51 13.55
C LEU A 21 -1.38 -1.99 13.76
N ARG A 22 -1.57 -2.81 12.74
CA ARG A 22 -1.29 -4.25 12.80
C ARG A 22 0.20 -4.53 12.97
N LEU A 23 1.07 -3.90 12.18
CA LEU A 23 2.52 -4.10 12.31
C LEU A 23 3.04 -3.64 13.69
N ALA A 24 2.46 -2.59 14.26
CA ALA A 24 2.79 -2.17 15.63
C ALA A 24 2.36 -3.23 16.65
N GLN A 25 1.19 -3.87 16.50
CA GLN A 25 0.75 -4.99 17.34
C GLN A 25 1.67 -6.21 17.20
N ASP A 26 2.23 -6.43 16.01
CA ASP A 26 3.18 -7.50 15.73
C ASP A 26 4.60 -7.18 16.24
N GLY A 27 4.80 -6.04 16.95
CA GLY A 27 6.05 -5.65 17.61
C GLY A 27 7.01 -4.81 16.75
N TYR A 28 6.59 -4.31 15.59
CA TYR A 28 7.40 -3.40 14.80
C TYR A 28 7.34 -1.96 15.38
N ALA A 29 8.47 -1.24 15.36
CA ALA A 29 8.43 0.22 15.39
C ALA A 29 8.00 0.71 14.00
N VAL A 30 6.96 1.58 13.94
CA VAL A 30 6.36 1.97 12.67
C VAL A 30 6.59 3.44 12.37
N ILE A 31 7.17 3.74 11.20
CA ILE A 31 7.20 5.09 10.63
C ILE A 31 5.96 5.23 9.75
N VAL A 32 5.04 6.11 10.17
CA VAL A 32 3.77 6.34 9.49
C VAL A 32 3.89 7.58 8.62
N ASN A 33 3.86 7.40 7.30
CA ASN A 33 3.97 8.50 6.34
C ASN A 33 2.63 8.87 5.71
N GLY A 34 2.50 10.15 5.41
CA GLY A 34 1.41 10.75 4.65
C GLY A 34 1.57 12.26 4.56
N ARG A 35 0.66 12.95 3.89
CA ARG A 35 0.74 14.41 3.68
C ARG A 35 0.13 15.23 4.81
N THR A 36 -0.77 14.68 5.60
CA THR A 36 -1.57 15.40 6.59
C THR A 36 -1.13 15.03 8.00
N GLN A 37 -0.37 15.92 8.66
CA GLN A 37 0.21 15.67 9.98
C GLN A 37 -0.83 15.21 11.01
N THR A 38 -1.99 15.85 11.08
CA THR A 38 -3.03 15.51 12.07
C THR A 38 -3.57 14.08 11.91
N LYS A 39 -3.67 13.57 10.68
CA LYS A 39 -4.04 12.17 10.43
C LYS A 39 -2.96 11.20 10.90
N LEU A 40 -1.69 11.55 10.67
CA LEU A 40 -0.55 10.76 11.14
C LEU A 40 -0.48 10.71 12.67
N ASP A 41 -0.65 11.87 13.32
CA ASP A 41 -0.66 11.98 14.79
C ASP A 41 -1.75 11.09 15.39
N ASN A 42 -2.95 11.07 14.79
CA ASN A 42 -4.05 10.23 15.25
C ASN A 42 -3.68 8.74 15.21
N VAL A 43 -3.03 8.28 14.13
CA VAL A 43 -2.62 6.87 14.00
C VAL A 43 -1.50 6.54 14.99
N VAL A 44 -0.48 7.40 15.09
CA VAL A 44 0.61 7.21 16.06
C VAL A 44 0.09 7.19 17.49
N ASN A 45 -0.84 8.09 17.85
CA ASN A 45 -1.45 8.09 19.17
C ASN A 45 -2.21 6.78 19.48
N LYS A 46 -2.92 6.21 18.50
CA LYS A 46 -3.56 4.89 18.65
C LYS A 46 -2.54 3.79 18.91
N ILE A 47 -1.44 3.79 18.16
CA ILE A 47 -0.35 2.80 18.33
C ILE A 47 0.27 2.91 19.72
N VAL A 48 0.62 4.13 20.15
CA VAL A 48 1.25 4.38 21.45
C VAL A 48 0.30 4.04 22.59
N ALA A 49 -0.99 4.40 22.48
CA ALA A 49 -2.01 4.05 23.49
C ALA A 49 -2.21 2.53 23.63
N ALA A 50 -1.95 1.76 22.56
CA ALA A 50 -1.96 0.30 22.59
C ALA A 50 -0.62 -0.32 23.06
N GLY A 51 0.37 0.50 23.46
CA GLY A 51 1.68 0.05 23.93
C GLY A 51 2.71 -0.21 22.83
N GLY A 52 2.39 0.12 21.58
CA GLY A 52 3.31 0.01 20.44
C GLY A 52 4.25 1.22 20.30
N GLU A 53 5.18 1.13 19.36
CA GLU A 53 6.14 2.20 19.05
C GLU A 53 5.90 2.71 17.62
N ALA A 54 5.70 4.03 17.46
CA ALA A 54 5.55 4.64 16.15
C ALA A 54 6.08 6.09 16.12
N THR A 55 6.29 6.59 14.90
CA THR A 55 6.61 8.01 14.66
C THR A 55 5.99 8.46 13.35
N THR A 56 5.62 9.73 13.28
CA THR A 56 5.09 10.34 12.06
C THR A 56 6.22 10.79 11.14
N PHE A 57 5.94 10.77 9.84
CA PHE A 57 6.76 11.42 8.82
C PHE A 57 5.85 12.08 7.78
N ALA A 58 5.64 13.40 7.90
CA ALA A 58 4.86 14.14 6.91
C ALA A 58 5.70 14.40 5.65
N GLY A 59 5.20 13.96 4.49
CA GLY A 59 5.91 14.13 3.22
C GLY A 59 5.14 13.53 2.05
N ASP A 60 5.41 14.05 0.84
CA ASP A 60 4.81 13.57 -0.40
C ASP A 60 5.71 12.52 -1.07
N VAL A 61 5.22 11.30 -1.14
CA VAL A 61 5.95 10.14 -1.71
C VAL A 61 6.27 10.27 -3.20
N GLN A 62 5.68 11.22 -3.92
CA GLN A 62 6.07 11.54 -5.29
C GLN A 62 7.53 12.01 -5.37
N GLN A 63 8.05 12.60 -4.29
CA GLN A 63 9.42 13.08 -4.19
C GLN A 63 10.33 11.96 -3.71
N LYS A 64 11.39 11.67 -4.48
CA LYS A 64 12.37 10.65 -4.11
C LYS A 64 13.06 10.98 -2.79
N SER A 65 13.37 12.28 -2.56
CA SER A 65 14.00 12.74 -1.31
C SER A 65 13.19 12.38 -0.07
N VAL A 66 11.85 12.43 -0.13
CA VAL A 66 10.97 12.02 0.97
C VAL A 66 11.15 10.53 1.30
N ASN A 67 11.29 9.68 0.28
CA ASN A 67 11.57 8.25 0.51
C ASN A 67 12.98 8.02 1.10
N GLU A 68 13.97 8.77 0.64
CA GLU A 68 15.34 8.75 1.18
C GLU A 68 15.36 9.20 2.64
N GLU A 69 14.66 10.27 2.98
CA GLU A 69 14.56 10.82 4.34
C GLU A 69 13.84 9.86 5.31
N MET A 70 12.76 9.17 4.86
CA MET A 70 12.09 8.14 5.67
C MET A 70 13.03 6.99 6.00
N VAL A 71 13.78 6.49 5.00
CA VAL A 71 14.78 5.44 5.20
C VAL A 71 15.89 5.91 6.14
N GLN A 72 16.35 7.15 5.98
CA GLN A 72 17.35 7.73 6.87
C GLN A 72 16.82 7.88 8.30
N LEU A 73 15.55 8.25 8.49
CA LEU A 73 14.92 8.29 9.80
C LEU A 73 14.89 6.90 10.45
N ALA A 74 14.55 5.85 9.71
CA ALA A 74 14.60 4.48 10.21
C ALA A 74 16.00 4.11 10.72
N LEU A 75 17.03 4.42 9.92
CA LEU A 75 18.42 4.14 10.29
C LEU A 75 18.91 4.98 11.48
N THR A 76 18.55 6.27 11.53
CA THR A 76 19.00 7.18 12.59
C THR A 76 18.33 6.89 13.93
N LYS A 77 17.03 6.64 13.91
CA LYS A 77 16.23 6.43 15.12
C LYS A 77 16.30 5.00 15.64
N TYR A 78 16.33 4.02 14.73
CA TYR A 78 16.19 2.60 15.05
C TYR A 78 17.38 1.73 14.59
N SER A 79 18.32 2.28 13.84
CA SER A 79 19.52 1.61 13.31
C SER A 79 19.24 0.49 12.29
N ARG A 80 18.00 0.34 11.83
CA ARG A 80 17.59 -0.73 10.90
C ARG A 80 16.33 -0.37 10.09
N LEU A 81 16.07 -1.12 9.03
CA LEU A 81 14.81 -1.14 8.29
C LEU A 81 14.53 -2.57 7.84
N ASP A 82 13.41 -3.13 8.27
CA ASP A 82 13.01 -4.52 7.97
C ASP A 82 11.89 -4.60 6.95
N VAL A 83 10.96 -3.66 7.01
CA VAL A 83 9.77 -3.66 6.17
C VAL A 83 9.54 -2.29 5.54
N PHE A 84 9.23 -2.28 4.24
CA PHE A 84 8.72 -1.09 3.57
C PHE A 84 7.41 -1.41 2.86
N VAL A 85 6.31 -0.82 3.33
CA VAL A 85 4.99 -0.95 2.71
C VAL A 85 4.71 0.30 1.89
N ALA A 86 4.86 0.20 0.57
CA ALA A 86 4.53 1.26 -0.39
C ALA A 86 3.03 1.21 -0.71
N ASN A 87 2.24 1.71 0.25
CA ASN A 87 0.77 1.67 0.20
C ASN A 87 0.14 2.94 -0.38
N ALA A 88 0.81 4.09 -0.33
CA ALA A 88 0.26 5.34 -0.83
C ALA A 88 -0.26 5.21 -2.27
N GLY A 89 -1.48 5.69 -2.50
CA GLY A 89 -2.11 5.65 -3.80
C GLY A 89 -3.35 6.55 -3.86
N ILE A 90 -3.76 6.86 -5.08
CA ILE A 90 -5.01 7.57 -5.41
C ILE A 90 -5.74 6.83 -6.52
N ASP A 91 -7.04 7.06 -6.60
CA ASP A 91 -7.88 6.67 -7.71
C ASP A 91 -8.09 7.84 -8.70
N TRP A 92 -8.58 7.50 -9.88
CA TRP A 92 -9.22 8.44 -10.78
C TRP A 92 -10.27 7.70 -11.60
N VAL A 93 -11.51 8.18 -11.51
CA VAL A 93 -12.66 7.62 -12.22
C VAL A 93 -13.00 8.52 -13.39
N ASP A 94 -12.69 8.07 -14.61
CA ASP A 94 -13.05 8.72 -15.86
C ASP A 94 -12.81 7.77 -17.03
N THR A 95 -13.40 8.09 -18.21
CA THR A 95 -13.00 7.40 -19.45
C THR A 95 -11.53 7.73 -19.79
N ILE A 96 -10.86 6.85 -20.52
CA ILE A 96 -9.47 7.11 -20.94
C ILE A 96 -9.41 8.36 -21.82
N GLU A 97 -10.40 8.57 -22.69
CA GLU A 97 -10.47 9.69 -23.61
C GLU A 97 -10.64 11.04 -22.90
N GLU A 98 -11.38 11.08 -21.79
CA GLU A 98 -11.69 12.31 -21.07
C GLU A 98 -10.74 12.59 -19.89
N THR A 99 -9.86 11.65 -19.56
CA THR A 99 -8.91 11.84 -18.43
C THR A 99 -7.93 12.97 -18.74
N PRO A 100 -7.89 14.06 -17.94
CA PRO A 100 -6.96 15.16 -18.14
C PRO A 100 -5.51 14.70 -17.96
N GLU A 101 -4.57 15.30 -18.73
CA GLU A 101 -3.12 15.02 -18.64
C GLU A 101 -2.59 15.14 -17.21
N GLU A 102 -2.98 16.20 -16.49
CA GLU A 102 -2.61 16.39 -15.09
C GLU A 102 -2.98 15.20 -14.21
N GLN A 103 -4.14 14.58 -14.46
CA GLN A 103 -4.58 13.43 -13.67
C GLN A 103 -3.86 12.15 -14.07
N VAL A 104 -3.51 11.99 -15.34
CA VAL A 104 -2.64 10.89 -15.80
C VAL A 104 -1.31 10.98 -15.04
N ASP A 105 -0.65 12.12 -15.08
CA ASP A 105 0.63 12.35 -14.40
C ASP A 105 0.53 12.12 -12.88
N ASN A 106 -0.52 12.65 -12.26
CA ASN A 106 -0.72 12.53 -10.81
C ASN A 106 -0.90 11.07 -10.38
N VAL A 107 -1.74 10.31 -11.08
CA VAL A 107 -1.97 8.89 -10.78
C VAL A 107 -0.68 8.08 -10.99
N PHE A 108 0.05 8.29 -12.09
CA PHE A 108 1.32 7.62 -12.34
C PHE A 108 2.39 7.99 -11.31
N ASN A 109 2.52 9.28 -10.96
CA ASN A 109 3.50 9.75 -10.00
C ASN A 109 3.26 9.17 -8.60
N ILE A 110 2.00 9.14 -8.14
CA ILE A 110 1.67 8.64 -6.80
C ILE A 110 1.65 7.12 -6.77
N ASN A 111 0.96 6.45 -7.71
CA ASN A 111 0.73 5.01 -7.59
C ASN A 111 1.92 4.16 -8.04
N LEU A 112 2.68 4.62 -9.04
CA LEU A 112 3.75 3.84 -9.63
C LEU A 112 5.14 4.39 -9.31
N LYS A 113 5.39 5.66 -9.59
CA LYS A 113 6.71 6.26 -9.42
C LYS A 113 7.16 6.25 -7.96
N SER A 114 6.24 6.47 -7.01
CA SER A 114 6.55 6.37 -5.58
C SER A 114 7.01 4.96 -5.17
N GLN A 115 6.44 3.93 -5.78
CA GLN A 115 6.86 2.54 -5.54
C GLN A 115 8.26 2.26 -6.11
N VAL A 116 8.60 2.88 -7.27
CA VAL A 116 9.98 2.83 -7.79
C VAL A 116 10.95 3.47 -6.79
N TRP A 117 10.58 4.60 -6.18
CA TRP A 117 11.41 5.24 -5.15
C TRP A 117 11.60 4.35 -3.92
N ALA A 118 10.55 3.68 -3.45
CA ALA A 118 10.65 2.71 -2.36
C ALA A 118 11.65 1.57 -2.70
N LEU A 119 11.53 1.00 -3.92
CA LEU A 119 12.43 -0.06 -4.41
C LEU A 119 13.89 0.43 -4.61
N GLN A 120 14.12 1.71 -4.85
CA GLN A 120 15.47 2.27 -4.96
C GLN A 120 16.11 2.63 -3.61
N THR A 121 15.31 3.00 -2.62
CA THR A 121 15.84 3.56 -1.36
C THR A 121 15.91 2.54 -0.23
N ALA A 122 14.91 1.67 -0.08
CA ALA A 122 14.85 0.70 1.02
C ALA A 122 15.94 -0.39 0.98
N PRO A 123 16.33 -0.96 -0.18
CA PRO A 123 17.25 -2.10 -0.20
C PRO A 123 18.62 -1.81 0.43
N ALA A 124 19.17 -0.60 0.25
CA ALA A 124 20.45 -0.23 0.82
C ALA A 124 20.46 -0.26 2.36
N ALA A 125 19.32 0.09 2.98
CA ALA A 125 19.15 -0.02 4.43
C ALA A 125 18.94 -1.49 4.86
N MET A 126 18.13 -2.25 4.12
CA MET A 126 17.82 -3.65 4.42
C MET A 126 19.07 -4.56 4.33
N ARG A 127 20.00 -4.28 3.40
CA ARG A 127 21.27 -5.01 3.31
C ARG A 127 22.11 -4.91 4.60
N LYS A 128 21.94 -3.84 5.39
CA LYS A 128 22.65 -3.69 6.69
C LYS A 128 22.15 -4.68 7.74
N ASN A 129 20.99 -5.28 7.55
CA ASN A 129 20.46 -6.35 8.42
C ASN A 129 21.17 -7.71 8.19
N GLY A 130 22.11 -7.79 7.25
CA GLY A 130 22.85 -9.01 6.91
C GLY A 130 21.91 -10.11 6.39
N LYS A 131 22.03 -11.31 6.97
CA LYS A 131 21.21 -12.47 6.55
C LYS A 131 19.70 -12.32 6.82
N GLN A 132 19.29 -11.36 7.65
CA GLN A 132 17.87 -11.13 7.89
C GLN A 132 17.18 -10.44 6.69
N GLY A 133 17.95 -9.68 5.89
CA GLY A 133 17.42 -9.00 4.71
C GLY A 133 16.27 -8.05 5.03
N GLY A 134 15.17 -8.17 4.30
CA GLY A 134 13.98 -7.35 4.48
C GLY A 134 12.78 -7.79 3.65
N SER A 135 11.67 -7.07 3.78
CA SER A 135 10.47 -7.29 2.99
C SER A 135 9.91 -5.97 2.46
N ILE A 136 9.70 -5.89 1.16
CA ILE A 136 9.04 -4.77 0.49
C ILE A 136 7.68 -5.23 -0.02
N VAL A 137 6.62 -4.50 0.35
CA VAL A 137 5.26 -4.82 -0.06
C VAL A 137 4.66 -3.64 -0.80
N LEU A 138 4.21 -3.86 -2.03
CA LEU A 138 3.62 -2.85 -2.90
C LEU A 138 2.10 -2.98 -2.95
N ALA A 139 1.39 -1.86 -2.92
CA ALA A 139 -0.06 -1.85 -3.10
C ALA A 139 -0.43 -1.92 -4.58
N SER A 140 -0.93 -3.06 -5.04
CA SER A 140 -1.62 -3.19 -6.30
C SER A 140 -3.15 -3.08 -6.10
N SER A 141 -3.96 -3.86 -6.79
CA SER A 141 -5.42 -3.92 -6.73
C SER A 141 -5.92 -5.10 -7.57
N ILE A 142 -7.18 -5.50 -7.42
CA ILE A 142 -7.87 -6.31 -8.42
C ILE A 142 -7.85 -5.60 -9.78
N ALA A 143 -7.80 -4.27 -9.81
CA ALA A 143 -7.61 -3.47 -11.03
C ALA A 143 -6.20 -3.62 -11.66
N GLY A 144 -5.27 -4.29 -11.01
CA GLY A 144 -4.00 -4.75 -11.58
C GLY A 144 -4.06 -6.18 -12.13
N MET A 145 -5.21 -6.86 -12.02
CA MET A 145 -5.47 -8.20 -12.55
C MET A 145 -6.38 -8.14 -13.77
N GLU A 146 -7.29 -7.18 -13.78
CA GLU A 146 -8.22 -6.89 -14.86
C GLU A 146 -8.39 -5.37 -15.01
N GLY A 147 -8.58 -4.88 -16.22
CA GLY A 147 -8.91 -3.48 -16.47
C GLY A 147 -10.39 -3.22 -16.20
N PHE A 148 -10.70 -2.22 -15.38
CA PHE A 148 -12.07 -1.79 -15.12
C PHE A 148 -12.41 -0.57 -15.97
N GLU A 149 -13.63 -0.58 -16.52
CA GLU A 149 -14.21 0.57 -17.17
C GLU A 149 -14.15 1.81 -16.26
N MET A 150 -13.80 2.96 -16.80
CA MET A 150 -13.63 4.24 -16.12
C MET A 150 -12.49 4.27 -15.06
N LEU A 151 -11.76 3.19 -14.90
CA LEU A 151 -10.55 3.11 -14.05
C LEU A 151 -9.30 2.78 -14.87
N GLY A 152 -9.28 3.10 -16.17
CA GLY A 152 -8.22 2.68 -17.09
C GLY A 152 -6.83 3.13 -16.68
N ILE A 153 -6.64 4.41 -16.34
CA ILE A 153 -5.35 4.98 -15.91
C ILE A 153 -4.92 4.38 -14.57
N TYR A 154 -5.85 4.26 -13.62
CA TYR A 154 -5.60 3.58 -12.35
C TYR A 154 -5.17 2.13 -12.56
N SER A 155 -5.94 1.37 -13.37
CA SER A 155 -5.62 -0.02 -13.69
C SER A 155 -4.22 -0.17 -14.30
N ALA A 156 -3.84 0.70 -15.24
CA ALA A 156 -2.51 0.69 -15.85
C ALA A 156 -1.39 0.77 -14.79
N THR A 157 -1.52 1.65 -13.77
CA THR A 157 -0.53 1.74 -12.70
C THR A 157 -0.49 0.48 -11.84
N LYS A 158 -1.64 -0.16 -11.59
CA LYS A 158 -1.74 -1.38 -10.76
C LYS A 158 -1.24 -2.63 -11.49
N PHE A 159 -1.41 -2.73 -12.82
CA PHE A 159 -0.74 -3.73 -13.65
C PHE A 159 0.79 -3.54 -13.64
N ALA A 160 1.26 -2.29 -13.79
CA ALA A 160 2.69 -1.97 -13.75
C ALA A 160 3.34 -2.35 -12.41
N THR A 161 2.63 -2.19 -11.28
CA THR A 161 3.09 -2.64 -9.96
C THR A 161 3.46 -4.12 -9.97
N ARG A 162 2.66 -4.98 -10.59
CA ARG A 162 2.94 -6.44 -10.66
C ARG A 162 4.24 -6.73 -11.43
N GLY A 163 4.48 -5.98 -12.51
CA GLY A 163 5.75 -6.07 -13.24
C GLY A 163 6.96 -5.66 -12.39
N LEU A 164 6.83 -4.56 -11.63
CA LEU A 164 7.87 -4.11 -10.69
C LEU A 164 8.17 -5.16 -9.62
N VAL A 165 7.14 -5.77 -9.04
CA VAL A 165 7.28 -6.84 -8.03
C VAL A 165 8.12 -7.99 -8.56
N GLN A 166 7.80 -8.48 -9.77
CA GLN A 166 8.50 -9.61 -10.38
C GLN A 166 9.97 -9.31 -10.70
N ALA A 167 10.25 -8.11 -11.21
CA ALA A 167 11.60 -7.68 -11.53
C ALA A 167 12.42 -7.49 -10.23
N ALA A 168 11.91 -6.72 -9.28
CA ALA A 168 12.60 -6.42 -8.04
C ALA A 168 12.83 -7.67 -7.17
N ALA A 169 11.88 -8.62 -7.16
CA ALA A 169 12.07 -9.90 -6.46
C ALA A 169 13.28 -10.68 -7.01
N LYS A 170 13.48 -10.68 -8.31
CA LYS A 170 14.64 -11.36 -8.95
C LYS A 170 15.95 -10.63 -8.64
N GLU A 171 15.93 -9.28 -8.66
CA GLU A 171 17.13 -8.46 -8.45
C GLU A 171 17.59 -8.49 -6.99
N LEU A 172 16.66 -8.59 -6.03
CA LEU A 172 16.94 -8.45 -4.60
C LEU A 172 17.01 -9.78 -3.83
N ALA A 173 16.73 -10.91 -4.49
CA ALA A 173 16.71 -12.24 -3.86
C ALA A 173 18.04 -12.61 -3.20
N THR A 174 19.17 -12.28 -3.84
CA THR A 174 20.53 -12.57 -3.31
C THR A 174 20.86 -11.79 -2.04
N ASP A 175 20.13 -10.71 -1.77
CA ASP A 175 20.25 -9.91 -0.56
C ASP A 175 19.30 -10.36 0.56
N ASN A 176 18.55 -11.47 0.36
CA ASN A 176 17.46 -11.93 1.22
C ASN A 176 16.36 -10.87 1.40
N ILE A 177 16.12 -10.05 0.39
CA ILE A 177 15.03 -9.07 0.37
C ILE A 177 13.90 -9.63 -0.50
N ARG A 178 12.75 -9.86 0.14
CA ARG A 178 11.54 -10.33 -0.54
C ARG A 178 10.72 -9.14 -1.03
N VAL A 179 10.14 -9.26 -2.23
CA VAL A 179 9.27 -8.22 -2.80
C VAL A 179 7.97 -8.87 -3.24
N ASN A 180 6.85 -8.42 -2.66
CA ASN A 180 5.52 -8.91 -2.98
C ASN A 180 4.53 -7.75 -3.12
N ALA A 181 3.33 -8.04 -3.60
CA ALA A 181 2.21 -7.09 -3.61
C ALA A 181 0.94 -7.74 -3.06
N TYR A 182 0.02 -6.90 -2.62
CA TYR A 182 -1.35 -7.27 -2.35
C TYR A 182 -2.30 -6.59 -3.33
N ASN A 183 -3.34 -7.31 -3.72
CA ASN A 183 -4.39 -6.84 -4.62
C ASN A 183 -5.71 -6.79 -3.82
N PRO A 184 -6.05 -5.66 -3.17
CA PRO A 184 -7.32 -5.53 -2.49
C PRO A 184 -8.48 -5.49 -3.48
N GLY A 185 -9.63 -5.93 -3.02
CA GLY A 185 -10.91 -5.74 -3.68
C GLY A 185 -11.56 -4.41 -3.32
N ILE A 186 -12.78 -4.48 -2.78
CA ILE A 186 -13.62 -3.34 -2.42
C ILE A 186 -13.45 -3.07 -0.93
N VAL A 187 -12.44 -2.29 -0.55
CA VAL A 187 -12.14 -1.96 0.85
C VAL A 187 -12.91 -0.73 1.30
N LEU A 188 -13.68 -0.83 2.36
CA LEU A 188 -14.53 0.25 2.90
C LEU A 188 -13.64 1.35 3.51
N THR A 189 -13.25 2.30 2.69
CA THR A 189 -12.34 3.41 3.02
C THR A 189 -12.83 4.71 2.39
N PRO A 190 -12.32 5.88 2.84
CA PRO A 190 -12.64 7.16 2.20
C PRO A 190 -12.33 7.24 0.69
N MET A 191 -11.41 6.40 0.19
CA MET A 191 -11.15 6.29 -1.25
C MET A 191 -12.38 5.74 -1.98
N TRP A 192 -13.02 4.69 -1.45
CA TRP A 192 -14.23 4.13 -2.05
C TRP A 192 -15.44 5.07 -2.01
N ASP A 193 -15.52 5.95 -1.00
CA ASP A 193 -16.55 6.99 -0.98
C ASP A 193 -16.37 7.97 -2.15
N GLN A 194 -15.13 8.30 -2.51
CA GLN A 194 -14.81 9.15 -3.66
C GLN A 194 -15.06 8.44 -5.00
N ILE A 195 -14.64 7.17 -5.10
CA ILE A 195 -14.88 6.33 -6.29
C ILE A 195 -16.39 6.23 -6.56
N ASP A 196 -17.17 5.87 -5.55
CA ASP A 196 -18.62 5.71 -5.67
C ASP A 196 -19.31 7.02 -6.09
N ALA A 197 -18.94 8.15 -5.46
CA ALA A 197 -19.49 9.46 -5.82
C ALA A 197 -19.21 9.84 -7.29
N ARG A 198 -17.99 9.57 -7.80
CA ARG A 198 -17.63 9.84 -9.19
C ARG A 198 -18.34 8.91 -10.17
N PHE A 199 -18.45 7.63 -9.84
CA PHE A 199 -19.25 6.69 -10.64
C PHE A 199 -20.73 7.11 -10.69
N ALA A 200 -21.29 7.54 -9.55
CA ALA A 200 -22.65 8.01 -9.46
C ALA A 200 -22.90 9.21 -10.38
N GLU A 201 -21.99 10.18 -10.37
CA GLU A 201 -22.04 11.35 -11.25
C GLU A 201 -21.96 10.94 -12.74
N ARG A 202 -20.97 10.10 -13.11
CA ARG A 202 -20.71 9.70 -14.49
C ARG A 202 -21.79 8.79 -15.08
N LYS A 203 -22.36 7.90 -14.27
CA LYS A 203 -23.42 6.96 -14.70
C LYS A 203 -24.81 7.48 -14.47
N ASN A 204 -24.98 8.64 -13.85
CA ASN A 204 -26.27 9.22 -13.46
C ASN A 204 -27.12 8.26 -12.62
N VAL A 205 -26.49 7.66 -11.60
CA VAL A 205 -27.11 6.77 -10.62
C VAL A 205 -26.99 7.35 -9.20
N ALA A 206 -27.68 6.78 -8.23
CA ALA A 206 -27.59 7.25 -6.85
C ALA A 206 -26.22 6.92 -6.21
N ILE A 207 -25.74 7.80 -5.32
CA ILE A 207 -24.56 7.51 -4.48
C ILE A 207 -24.83 6.26 -3.65
N GLY A 208 -23.86 5.35 -3.60
CA GLY A 208 -23.99 4.05 -2.94
C GLY A 208 -24.40 2.90 -3.87
N GLU A 209 -25.04 3.19 -4.98
CA GLU A 209 -25.54 2.17 -5.91
C GLU A 209 -24.40 1.42 -6.58
N THR A 210 -23.39 2.13 -7.06
CA THR A 210 -22.22 1.51 -7.69
C THR A 210 -21.43 0.68 -6.67
N ARG A 211 -21.17 1.23 -5.48
CA ARG A 211 -20.49 0.50 -4.41
C ARG A 211 -21.24 -0.77 -4.03
N GLN A 212 -22.57 -0.69 -3.87
CA GLN A 212 -23.38 -1.86 -3.52
C GLN A 212 -23.31 -2.93 -4.62
N ALA A 213 -23.39 -2.55 -5.90
CA ALA A 213 -23.25 -3.48 -7.00
C ALA A 213 -21.90 -4.22 -7.02
N PHE A 214 -20.81 -3.53 -6.64
CA PHE A 214 -19.50 -4.16 -6.47
C PHE A 214 -19.49 -5.12 -5.27
N ILE A 215 -20.07 -4.72 -4.13
CA ILE A 215 -20.15 -5.57 -2.92
C ILE A 215 -20.98 -6.81 -3.17
N ASP A 216 -22.09 -6.71 -3.89
CA ASP A 216 -22.97 -7.84 -4.24
C ASP A 216 -22.24 -8.91 -5.08
N GLY A 217 -21.17 -8.54 -5.77
CA GLY A 217 -20.29 -9.45 -6.50
C GLY A 217 -19.25 -10.18 -5.65
N ILE A 218 -19.12 -9.85 -4.34
CA ILE A 218 -18.13 -10.49 -3.45
C ILE A 218 -18.68 -11.81 -2.91
N LEU A 219 -17.98 -12.92 -3.14
CA LEU A 219 -18.47 -14.25 -2.70
C LEU A 219 -18.60 -14.37 -1.17
N LEU A 220 -17.76 -13.67 -0.40
CA LEU A 220 -17.84 -13.64 1.06
C LEU A 220 -18.99 -12.74 1.58
N GLY A 221 -19.74 -12.07 0.69
CA GLY A 221 -20.98 -11.35 0.99
C GLY A 221 -20.84 -10.08 1.80
N ARG A 222 -19.63 -9.49 1.88
CA ARG A 222 -19.38 -8.21 2.55
C ARG A 222 -18.26 -7.42 1.86
N GLY A 223 -18.30 -6.10 2.03
CA GLY A 223 -17.14 -5.27 1.71
C GLY A 223 -15.92 -5.64 2.57
N GLU A 224 -14.75 -5.37 2.05
CA GLU A 224 -13.48 -5.62 2.70
C GLU A 224 -13.16 -4.51 3.71
N GLU A 225 -12.67 -4.88 4.87
CA GLU A 225 -12.19 -3.94 5.88
C GLU A 225 -10.67 -3.76 5.81
N PRO A 226 -10.11 -2.60 6.21
CA PRO A 226 -8.67 -2.39 6.26
C PRO A 226 -7.89 -3.48 7.02
N ASP A 227 -8.51 -4.09 8.04
CA ASP A 227 -7.94 -5.17 8.83
C ASP A 227 -7.76 -6.48 8.04
N ASP A 228 -8.61 -6.75 7.03
CA ASP A 228 -8.46 -7.93 6.17
C ASP A 228 -7.14 -7.84 5.38
N ILE A 229 -6.81 -6.65 4.84
CA ILE A 229 -5.52 -6.39 4.19
C ILE A 229 -4.38 -6.39 5.18
N ALA A 230 -4.56 -5.75 6.34
CA ALA A 230 -3.51 -5.65 7.35
C ALA A 230 -3.04 -7.03 7.84
N LYS A 231 -3.95 -7.99 8.03
CA LYS A 231 -3.62 -9.39 8.37
C LYS A 231 -2.78 -10.06 7.29
N TYR A 232 -3.13 -9.83 6.03
CA TYR A 232 -2.38 -10.41 4.93
C TYR A 232 -0.98 -9.79 4.79
N VAL A 233 -0.86 -8.48 4.91
CA VAL A 233 0.45 -7.80 4.89
C VAL A 233 1.31 -8.25 6.07
N SER A 234 0.74 -8.37 7.27
CA SER A 234 1.39 -8.91 8.46
C SER A 234 1.98 -10.31 8.20
N PHE A 235 1.19 -11.21 7.59
CA PHE A 235 1.68 -12.53 7.17
C PHE A 235 2.82 -12.41 6.15
N LEU A 236 2.67 -11.62 5.09
CA LEU A 236 3.68 -11.47 4.04
C LEU A 236 5.04 -10.98 4.54
N VAL A 237 5.06 -10.13 5.57
CA VAL A 237 6.32 -9.59 6.11
C VAL A 237 6.90 -10.44 7.23
N SER A 238 6.15 -11.42 7.72
CA SER A 238 6.59 -12.34 8.77
C SER A 238 7.54 -13.44 8.25
N ASP A 239 8.16 -14.16 9.17
CA ASP A 239 9.00 -15.31 8.88
C ASP A 239 8.20 -16.53 8.36
N GLN A 240 6.86 -16.52 8.52
CA GLN A 240 5.96 -17.55 7.96
C GLN A 240 5.85 -17.48 6.42
N ALA A 241 6.22 -16.34 5.83
CA ALA A 241 6.22 -16.11 4.39
C ALA A 241 7.64 -16.05 3.80
N ASP A 242 8.63 -16.65 4.44
CA ASP A 242 10.05 -16.58 4.06
C ASP A 242 10.34 -17.14 2.65
N TYR A 243 9.49 -18.04 2.17
CA TYR A 243 9.58 -18.62 0.83
C TYR A 243 8.64 -17.97 -0.22
N ILE A 244 8.06 -16.81 0.09
CA ILE A 244 7.14 -16.08 -0.79
C ILE A 244 7.82 -14.79 -1.27
N THR A 245 8.14 -14.71 -2.56
CA THR A 245 8.63 -13.49 -3.22
C THR A 245 8.16 -13.45 -4.68
N GLY A 246 8.04 -12.26 -5.25
CA GLY A 246 7.59 -12.04 -6.63
C GLY A 246 6.09 -12.22 -6.82
N GLN A 247 5.31 -12.39 -5.75
CA GLN A 247 3.88 -12.67 -5.80
C GLN A 247 3.03 -11.40 -5.67
N SER A 248 1.87 -11.43 -6.33
CA SER A 248 0.86 -10.38 -6.27
C SER A 248 -0.50 -11.07 -6.13
N LEU A 249 -0.91 -11.30 -4.87
CA LEU A 249 -2.08 -12.13 -4.55
C LEU A 249 -3.30 -11.27 -4.24
N ALA A 250 -4.48 -11.75 -4.67
CA ALA A 250 -5.76 -11.13 -4.34
C ALA A 250 -6.13 -11.39 -2.87
N VAL A 251 -6.62 -10.32 -2.23
CA VAL A 251 -7.32 -10.36 -0.95
C VAL A 251 -8.60 -9.59 -1.21
N ASP A 252 -9.65 -10.24 -1.72
CA ASP A 252 -10.79 -9.57 -2.32
C ASP A 252 -12.13 -10.26 -2.05
N GLY A 253 -12.14 -11.25 -1.16
CA GLY A 253 -13.35 -11.98 -0.82
C GLY A 253 -13.91 -12.84 -1.96
N GLY A 254 -13.10 -13.12 -3.00
CA GLY A 254 -13.51 -13.95 -4.13
C GLY A 254 -14.14 -13.16 -5.28
N VAL A 255 -13.74 -11.91 -5.48
CA VAL A 255 -14.17 -11.10 -6.65
C VAL A 255 -13.45 -11.55 -7.91
N LYS A 256 -12.15 -11.85 -7.82
CA LYS A 256 -11.32 -12.26 -8.94
C LYS A 256 -10.53 -13.52 -8.65
N PHE A 257 -10.38 -14.36 -9.67
CA PHE A 257 -9.55 -15.56 -9.64
C PHE A 257 -8.40 -15.42 -10.63
N GLN A 258 -7.22 -15.94 -10.24
CA GLN A 258 -6.04 -16.05 -11.14
C GLN A 258 -6.00 -17.42 -11.79
#